data_1ddbe45c9426fef777c83c3132153ce1
#
_entry.id   1ddbe45c9426fef777c83c3132153ce1
#
_cell.length_a   1.000
_cell.length_b   1.000
_cell.length_c   1.000
_cell.angle_alpha   90.00
_cell.angle_beta   90.00
_cell.angle_gamma   90.00
#
_symmetry.space_group_name_H-M   'P 1'
#
loop_
_entity.id
_entity.type
_entity.pdbx_description
1 polymer ?
#
loop_
_entity_poly.entity_id
_entity_poly.type
_entity_poly.pdbx_seq_one_letter_code
_entity_poly.pdbx_strand_id
1 'polypeptide(L)'
;MTPDSTAPLASGSVTVRADAEDVYALLTDLDRLADLADETHSMRWVGSSGARPGASFVGRNRNGLHRWSTTCTVTAADPGATFAFDVHYGPFSLPIAHWRYDIDGGGDGGETTVTERMWDRRPRWFVGVGGLATGVRDRATVNGDHIAATLKRLRQTVDGPPDS
;
A
#
# COMPACT_ATOMS: atom_id res chain seq x y z
N MET A 1 0.05 -21.60 -2.57
CA MET A 1 -0.62 -20.80 -3.62
C MET A 1 0.04 -19.44 -3.70
N THR A 2 0.82 -19.21 -4.72
CA THR A 2 1.47 -17.90 -4.93
C THR A 2 0.40 -16.89 -5.34
N PRO A 3 0.32 -15.73 -4.69
CA PRO A 3 -0.69 -14.71 -5.02
C PRO A 3 -0.51 -14.09 -6.42
N ASP A 4 0.56 -14.42 -7.10
CA ASP A 4 0.98 -13.75 -8.33
C ASP A 4 0.36 -14.27 -9.64
N SER A 5 -0.52 -15.25 -9.58
CA SER A 5 -1.11 -15.84 -10.80
C SER A 5 -2.33 -15.09 -11.35
N THR A 6 -2.83 -14.09 -10.61
CA THR A 6 -3.98 -13.29 -11.01
C THR A 6 -3.52 -11.85 -11.29
N ALA A 7 -4.03 -11.25 -12.36
CA ALA A 7 -3.75 -9.84 -12.67
C ALA A 7 -4.19 -8.92 -11.52
N PRO A 8 -3.41 -7.89 -11.16
CA PRO A 8 -3.81 -6.95 -10.13
C PRO A 8 -5.05 -6.17 -10.55
N LEU A 9 -5.87 -5.80 -9.58
CA LEU A 9 -7.04 -4.94 -9.80
C LEU A 9 -6.61 -3.52 -10.20
N ALA A 10 -5.52 -3.05 -9.62
CA ALA A 10 -4.95 -1.74 -9.90
C ALA A 10 -3.42 -1.79 -9.81
N SER A 11 -2.75 -0.98 -10.62
CA SER A 11 -1.29 -0.91 -10.69
C SER A 11 -0.83 0.46 -11.19
N GLY A 12 0.34 0.88 -10.74
CA GLY A 12 0.98 2.10 -11.20
C GLY A 12 2.47 2.08 -10.90
N SER A 13 3.23 2.96 -11.55
CA SER A 13 4.68 3.10 -11.35
C SER A 13 5.11 4.56 -11.36
N VAL A 14 6.19 4.84 -10.63
CA VAL A 14 6.85 6.13 -10.62
C VAL A 14 8.36 5.95 -10.49
N THR A 15 9.14 6.82 -11.12
CA THR A 15 10.59 6.87 -10.94
C THR A 15 10.95 8.08 -10.08
N VAL A 16 11.76 7.85 -9.06
CA VAL A 16 12.21 8.85 -8.08
C VAL A 16 13.74 8.91 -8.01
N ARG A 17 14.28 10.04 -7.56
CA ARG A 17 15.74 10.27 -7.42
C ARG A 17 16.21 9.89 -6.02
N ALA A 18 16.26 8.61 -5.75
CA ALA A 18 16.79 8.07 -4.50
C ALA A 18 17.25 6.63 -4.73
N ASP A 19 18.11 6.16 -3.84
CA ASP A 19 18.53 4.76 -3.86
C ASP A 19 17.37 3.84 -3.42
N ALA A 20 17.38 2.61 -3.92
CA ALA A 20 16.35 1.63 -3.62
C ALA A 20 16.19 1.35 -2.11
N GLU A 21 17.28 1.35 -1.36
CA GLU A 21 17.26 1.16 0.09
C GLU A 21 16.59 2.33 0.83
N ASP A 22 16.83 3.57 0.38
CA ASP A 22 16.19 4.76 0.96
C ASP A 22 14.68 4.77 0.67
N VAL A 23 14.29 4.37 -0.54
CA VAL A 23 12.88 4.21 -0.91
C VAL A 23 12.23 3.12 -0.06
N TYR A 24 12.89 1.98 0.10
CA TYR A 24 12.41 0.90 0.96
C TYR A 24 12.23 1.36 2.42
N ALA A 25 13.20 2.09 2.96
CA ALA A 25 13.12 2.63 4.32
C ALA A 25 11.91 3.57 4.49
N LEU A 26 11.61 4.38 3.48
CA LEU A 26 10.44 5.26 3.48
C LEU A 26 9.14 4.47 3.45
N LEU A 27 9.03 3.47 2.57
CA LEU A 27 7.80 2.65 2.42
C LEU A 27 7.54 1.74 3.61
N THR A 28 8.56 1.38 4.38
CA THR A 28 8.44 0.55 5.58
C THR A 28 8.37 1.35 6.88
N ASP A 29 8.51 2.66 6.81
CA ASP A 29 8.18 3.58 7.89
C ASP A 29 6.67 3.84 7.84
N LEU A 30 5.93 3.28 8.79
CA LEU A 30 4.46 3.30 8.75
C LEU A 30 3.86 4.70 8.86
N ASP A 31 4.49 5.63 9.58
CA ASP A 31 4.03 7.02 9.65
C ASP A 31 4.15 7.68 8.27
N ARG A 32 5.26 7.47 7.59
CA ARG A 32 5.47 7.98 6.24
C ARG A 32 4.57 7.31 5.21
N LEU A 33 4.38 5.99 5.31
CA LEU A 33 3.47 5.27 4.42
C LEU A 33 2.02 5.77 4.58
N ALA A 34 1.59 6.04 5.82
CA ALA A 34 0.28 6.62 6.07
C ALA A 34 0.12 8.03 5.46
N ASP A 35 1.17 8.85 5.50
CA ASP A 35 1.17 10.17 4.87
C ASP A 35 1.05 10.11 3.34
N LEU A 36 1.52 9.04 2.73
CA LEU A 36 1.38 8.82 1.29
C LEU A 36 0.00 8.31 0.89
N ALA A 37 -0.65 7.55 1.78
CA ALA A 37 -1.93 6.93 1.51
C ALA A 37 -3.09 7.94 1.49
N ASP A 38 -4.14 7.62 0.75
CA ASP A 38 -5.28 8.52 0.59
C ASP A 38 -6.38 8.28 1.64
N GLU A 39 -6.76 7.02 1.85
CA GLU A 39 -7.78 6.65 2.83
C GLU A 39 -7.20 6.39 4.23
N THR A 40 -5.97 5.90 4.32
CA THR A 40 -5.34 5.55 5.59
C THR A 40 -4.67 6.77 6.22
N HIS A 41 -5.10 7.15 7.41
CA HIS A 41 -4.55 8.32 8.10
C HIS A 41 -3.59 7.98 9.24
N SER A 42 -3.53 6.74 9.67
CA SER A 42 -2.51 6.27 10.61
C SER A 42 -2.24 4.78 10.46
N MET A 43 -1.00 4.38 10.70
CA MET A 43 -0.57 2.99 10.71
C MET A 43 0.35 2.76 11.91
N ARG A 44 0.20 1.62 12.61
CA ARG A 44 1.03 1.28 13.77
C ARG A 44 1.37 -0.21 13.79
N TRP A 45 2.63 -0.52 14.07
CA TRP A 45 3.05 -1.89 14.33
C TRP A 45 2.35 -2.46 15.57
N VAL A 46 2.00 -3.74 15.50
CA VAL A 46 1.50 -4.51 16.64
C VAL A 46 2.67 -5.25 17.27
N GLY A 47 2.96 -4.96 18.53
CA GLY A 47 4.10 -5.54 19.24
C GLY A 47 5.44 -4.93 18.83
N SER A 48 6.49 -5.75 18.76
CA SER A 48 7.82 -5.32 18.35
C SER A 48 7.85 -4.98 16.87
N SER A 49 8.33 -3.80 16.57
CA SER A 49 8.26 -3.14 15.27
C SER A 49 9.28 -3.61 14.25
N GLY A 50 8.92 -3.50 13.00
CA GLY A 50 9.81 -3.62 11.86
C GLY A 50 9.20 -4.45 10.74
N ALA A 51 9.52 -4.08 9.51
CA ALA A 51 9.07 -4.79 8.33
C ALA A 51 9.79 -6.14 8.23
N ARG A 52 9.05 -7.21 8.45
CA ARG A 52 9.50 -8.59 8.26
C ARG A 52 8.29 -9.47 7.95
N PRO A 53 8.44 -10.57 7.21
CA PRO A 53 7.34 -11.49 6.98
C PRO A 53 6.72 -11.97 8.30
N GLY A 54 5.39 -11.92 8.38
CA GLY A 54 4.63 -12.28 9.58
C GLY A 54 4.40 -11.13 10.58
N ALA A 55 5.09 -10.01 10.45
CA ALA A 55 4.82 -8.83 11.28
C ALA A 55 3.44 -8.24 10.93
N SER A 56 2.75 -7.70 11.92
CA SER A 56 1.43 -7.11 11.75
C SER A 56 1.42 -5.63 12.11
N PHE A 57 0.57 -4.88 11.44
CA PHE A 57 0.27 -3.50 11.77
C PHE A 57 -1.22 -3.19 11.59
N VAL A 58 -1.70 -2.17 12.25
CA VAL A 58 -3.09 -1.72 12.18
C VAL A 58 -3.14 -0.41 11.40
N GLY A 59 -3.99 -0.38 10.38
CA GLY A 59 -4.33 0.83 9.63
C GLY A 59 -5.67 1.39 10.07
N ARG A 60 -5.74 2.70 10.29
CA ARG A 60 -6.99 3.43 10.50
C ARG A 60 -7.33 4.20 9.25
N ASN A 61 -8.51 3.95 8.72
CA ASN A 61 -8.95 4.44 7.43
C ASN A 61 -10.15 5.38 7.58
N ARG A 62 -10.29 6.29 6.62
CA ARG A 62 -11.40 7.23 6.55
C ARG A 62 -11.75 7.53 5.10
N ASN A 63 -13.05 7.57 4.82
CA ASN A 63 -13.60 8.10 3.58
C ASN A 63 -14.86 8.92 3.90
N GLY A 64 -14.74 10.22 3.87
CA GLY A 64 -15.80 11.12 4.32
C GLY A 64 -16.15 10.89 5.79
N LEU A 65 -17.40 10.50 6.07
CA LEU A 65 -17.88 10.18 7.41
C LEU A 65 -17.65 8.71 7.82
N HIS A 66 -17.26 7.86 6.86
CA HIS A 66 -17.00 6.44 7.10
C HIS A 66 -15.60 6.26 7.68
N ARG A 67 -15.51 5.55 8.80
CA ARG A 67 -14.25 5.21 9.47
C ARG A 67 -14.20 3.71 9.76
N TRP A 68 -13.05 3.12 9.52
CA TRP A 68 -12.83 1.69 9.81
C TRP A 68 -11.35 1.42 10.08
N SER A 69 -11.08 0.30 10.73
CA SER A 69 -9.72 -0.18 10.96
C SER A 69 -9.48 -1.49 10.22
N THR A 70 -8.25 -1.68 9.76
CA THR A 70 -7.81 -2.90 9.12
C THR A 70 -6.55 -3.43 9.81
N THR A 71 -6.40 -4.75 9.82
CA THR A 71 -5.16 -5.40 10.27
C THR A 71 -4.40 -5.88 9.05
N CYS A 72 -3.13 -5.51 8.99
CA CYS A 72 -2.25 -5.87 7.89
C CYS A 72 -1.18 -6.84 8.37
N THR A 73 -0.85 -7.84 7.54
CA THR A 73 0.22 -8.80 7.81
C THR A 73 1.23 -8.74 6.69
N VAL A 74 2.48 -8.48 7.02
CA VAL A 74 3.58 -8.42 6.04
C VAL A 74 3.81 -9.80 5.46
N THR A 75 3.81 -9.90 4.14
CA THR A 75 4.05 -11.13 3.38
C THR A 75 5.42 -11.16 2.72
N ALA A 76 5.98 -10.00 2.39
CA ALA A 76 7.33 -9.87 1.85
C ALA A 76 7.96 -8.58 2.38
N ALA A 77 9.23 -8.67 2.74
CA ALA A 77 10.02 -7.55 3.24
C ALA A 77 11.49 -7.77 2.87
N ASP A 78 11.82 -7.51 1.60
CA ASP A 78 13.18 -7.62 1.06
C ASP A 78 13.75 -6.20 0.92
N PRO A 79 14.73 -5.80 1.75
CA PRO A 79 15.29 -4.45 1.72
C PRO A 79 15.77 -4.05 0.32
N GLY A 80 15.30 -2.88 -0.13
CA GLY A 80 15.63 -2.34 -1.44
C GLY A 80 14.96 -3.03 -2.63
N ALA A 81 14.07 -4.00 -2.42
CA ALA A 81 13.47 -4.79 -3.49
C ALA A 81 11.94 -4.90 -3.41
N THR A 82 11.40 -5.32 -2.27
CA THR A 82 9.96 -5.59 -2.17
C THR A 82 9.43 -5.33 -0.77
N PHE A 83 8.25 -4.74 -0.69
CA PHE A 83 7.43 -4.67 0.51
C PHE A 83 5.99 -5.02 0.14
N ALA A 84 5.43 -6.04 0.79
CA ALA A 84 4.08 -6.51 0.51
C ALA A 84 3.35 -6.93 1.79
N PHE A 85 2.04 -6.75 1.80
CA PHE A 85 1.20 -7.10 2.94
C PHE A 85 -0.22 -7.44 2.53
N ASP A 86 -0.85 -8.31 3.33
CA ASP A 86 -2.26 -8.63 3.24
C ASP A 86 -3.06 -7.74 4.19
N VAL A 87 -4.23 -7.31 3.75
CA VAL A 87 -5.16 -6.48 4.53
C VAL A 87 -6.39 -7.31 4.91
N HIS A 88 -6.72 -7.30 6.20
CA HIS A 88 -7.86 -8.01 6.77
C HIS A 88 -8.75 -7.05 7.54
N TYR A 89 -10.06 -7.38 7.59
CA TYR A 89 -11.06 -6.55 8.26
C TYR A 89 -11.91 -7.36 9.24
N GLY A 90 -12.21 -6.73 10.36
CA GLY A 90 -13.15 -7.23 11.35
C GLY A 90 -12.62 -8.37 12.23
N PRO A 91 -13.46 -8.83 13.18
CA PRO A 91 -13.05 -9.83 14.18
C PRO A 91 -12.78 -11.22 13.59
N PHE A 92 -13.27 -11.49 12.39
CA PHE A 92 -13.06 -12.77 11.69
C PHE A 92 -11.92 -12.70 10.66
N SER A 93 -11.13 -11.62 10.66
CA SER A 93 -9.99 -11.45 9.75
C SER A 93 -10.36 -11.70 8.28
N LEU A 94 -11.44 -11.06 7.82
CA LEU A 94 -11.88 -11.19 6.43
C LEU A 94 -10.82 -10.62 5.49
N PRO A 95 -10.36 -11.38 4.49
CA PRO A 95 -9.40 -10.89 3.53
C PRO A 95 -10.03 -9.78 2.68
N ILE A 96 -9.33 -8.65 2.56
CA ILE A 96 -9.79 -7.47 1.83
C ILE A 96 -8.94 -7.23 0.59
N ALA A 97 -7.61 -7.19 0.76
CA ALA A 97 -6.70 -6.82 -0.29
C ALA A 97 -5.30 -7.39 -0.04
N HIS A 98 -4.54 -7.47 -1.11
CA HIS A 98 -3.09 -7.65 -1.06
C HIS A 98 -2.45 -6.45 -1.75
N TRP A 99 -1.48 -5.81 -1.08
CA TRP A 99 -0.70 -4.69 -1.59
C TRP A 99 0.75 -5.08 -1.75
N ARG A 100 1.37 -4.63 -2.83
CA ARG A 100 2.77 -4.90 -3.10
C ARG A 100 3.45 -3.69 -3.73
N TYR A 101 4.60 -3.34 -3.17
CA TYR A 101 5.55 -2.39 -3.72
C TYR A 101 6.77 -3.15 -4.22
N ASP A 102 7.05 -3.08 -5.50
CA ASP A 102 8.29 -3.55 -6.10
C ASP A 102 9.20 -2.36 -6.37
N ILE A 103 10.44 -2.46 -5.94
CA ILE A 103 11.43 -1.39 -5.97
C ILE A 103 12.57 -1.84 -6.88
N ASP A 104 12.82 -1.09 -7.95
CA ASP A 104 13.86 -1.38 -8.92
C ASP A 104 14.82 -0.18 -9.02
N GLY A 105 15.99 -0.33 -8.38
CA GLY A 105 17.06 0.65 -8.38
C GLY A 105 18.13 0.39 -9.44
N GLY A 106 17.84 -0.39 -10.49
CA GLY A 106 18.80 -0.86 -11.48
C GLY A 106 19.32 0.18 -12.46
N GLY A 107 18.99 1.47 -12.30
CA GLY A 107 19.46 2.54 -13.16
C GLY A 107 20.79 3.14 -12.69
N ASP A 108 21.66 3.53 -13.63
CA ASP A 108 22.78 4.42 -13.35
C ASP A 108 22.26 5.81 -12.97
N GLY A 109 22.79 6.43 -11.90
CA GLY A 109 22.49 7.80 -11.52
C GLY A 109 21.56 7.99 -10.31
N GLY A 110 21.34 6.95 -9.50
CA GLY A 110 20.58 7.06 -8.24
C GLY A 110 19.09 7.21 -8.44
N GLU A 111 18.53 6.69 -9.54
CA GLU A 111 17.11 6.64 -9.78
C GLU A 111 16.54 5.26 -9.44
N THR A 112 15.33 5.26 -8.89
CA THR A 112 14.60 4.04 -8.50
C THR A 112 13.19 4.10 -9.04
N THR A 113 12.73 3.01 -9.65
CA THR A 113 11.36 2.85 -10.09
C THR A 113 10.59 2.05 -9.05
N VAL A 114 9.46 2.59 -8.59
CA VAL A 114 8.54 1.94 -7.65
C VAL A 114 7.28 1.58 -8.41
N THR A 115 6.90 0.31 -8.33
CA THR A 115 5.64 -0.20 -8.87
C THR A 115 4.76 -0.64 -7.72
N GLU A 116 3.58 -0.05 -7.62
CA GLU A 116 2.55 -0.38 -6.64
C GLU A 116 1.45 -1.19 -7.31
N ARG A 117 1.08 -2.31 -6.72
CA ARG A 117 0.00 -3.18 -7.20
C ARG A 117 -0.93 -3.56 -6.07
N MET A 118 -2.20 -3.73 -6.41
CA MET A 118 -3.24 -4.15 -5.47
C MET A 118 -4.08 -5.26 -6.08
N TRP A 119 -4.35 -6.29 -5.29
CA TRP A 119 -5.28 -7.37 -5.61
C TRP A 119 -6.46 -7.33 -4.67
N ASP A 120 -7.67 -7.43 -5.20
CA ASP A 120 -8.89 -7.56 -4.41
C ASP A 120 -9.00 -9.00 -3.88
N ARG A 121 -9.07 -9.16 -2.56
CA ARG A 121 -9.21 -10.46 -1.89
C ARG A 121 -10.57 -10.64 -1.22
N ARG A 122 -11.48 -9.67 -1.39
CA ARG A 122 -12.80 -9.73 -0.76
C ARG A 122 -13.60 -10.92 -1.28
N PRO A 123 -14.29 -11.68 -0.39
CA PRO A 123 -15.26 -12.67 -0.81
C PRO A 123 -16.38 -12.00 -1.62
N ARG A 124 -16.92 -12.70 -2.60
CA ARG A 124 -17.97 -12.15 -3.51
C ARG A 124 -19.17 -11.61 -2.76
N TRP A 125 -19.60 -12.29 -1.70
CA TRP A 125 -20.73 -11.83 -0.89
C TRP A 125 -20.44 -10.55 -0.12
N PHE A 126 -19.19 -10.29 0.19
CA PHE A 126 -18.76 -9.11 0.95
C PHE A 126 -18.64 -7.85 0.06
N VAL A 127 -18.48 -8.00 -1.25
CA VAL A 127 -18.24 -6.86 -2.16
C VAL A 127 -19.37 -5.83 -2.09
N GLY A 128 -20.64 -6.27 -2.08
CA GLY A 128 -21.79 -5.37 -1.95
C GLY A 128 -21.87 -4.69 -0.58
N VAL A 129 -21.67 -5.44 0.48
CA VAL A 129 -21.71 -4.95 1.87
C VAL A 129 -20.51 -4.02 2.16
N GLY A 130 -19.32 -4.39 1.67
CA GLY A 130 -18.11 -3.60 1.83
C GLY A 130 -18.20 -2.22 1.17
N GLY A 131 -18.85 -2.12 0.01
CA GLY A 131 -19.11 -0.85 -0.66
C GLY A 131 -20.00 0.08 0.18
N LEU A 132 -21.03 -0.47 0.82
CA LEU A 132 -21.89 0.27 1.75
C LEU A 132 -21.12 0.72 3.01
N ALA A 133 -20.30 -0.17 3.58
CA ALA A 133 -19.56 0.12 4.81
C ALA A 133 -18.47 1.17 4.62
N THR A 134 -17.83 1.23 3.46
CA THR A 134 -16.75 2.19 3.16
C THR A 134 -17.20 3.40 2.34
N GLY A 135 -18.44 3.40 1.85
CA GLY A 135 -18.98 4.45 0.99
C GLY A 135 -18.42 4.42 -0.44
N VAL A 136 -17.73 3.35 -0.83
CA VAL A 136 -17.09 3.21 -2.15
C VAL A 136 -17.70 2.02 -2.90
N ARG A 137 -18.26 2.28 -4.06
CA ARG A 137 -18.90 1.24 -4.91
C ARG A 137 -17.95 0.68 -5.96
N ASP A 138 -17.19 1.53 -6.63
CA ASP A 138 -16.21 1.15 -7.66
C ASP A 138 -14.78 1.17 -7.09
N ARG A 139 -14.38 0.05 -6.53
CA ARG A 139 -13.05 -0.09 -5.92
C ARG A 139 -11.91 -0.12 -6.95
N ALA A 140 -12.15 -0.59 -8.16
CA ALA A 140 -11.12 -0.65 -9.20
C ALA A 140 -10.65 0.77 -9.58
N THR A 141 -11.58 1.65 -9.92
CA THR A 141 -11.28 3.05 -10.25
C THR A 141 -10.68 3.78 -9.06
N VAL A 142 -11.30 3.65 -7.87
CA VAL A 142 -10.84 4.34 -6.66
C VAL A 142 -9.44 3.89 -6.25
N ASN A 143 -9.13 2.60 -6.30
CA ASN A 143 -7.80 2.10 -5.97
C ASN A 143 -6.75 2.51 -7.02
N GLY A 144 -7.12 2.61 -8.29
CA GLY A 144 -6.26 3.17 -9.32
C GLY A 144 -5.92 4.64 -9.06
N ASP A 145 -6.90 5.44 -8.68
CA ASP A 145 -6.71 6.84 -8.30
C ASP A 145 -5.87 6.98 -7.02
N HIS A 146 -6.09 6.10 -6.03
CA HIS A 146 -5.30 6.06 -4.80
C HIS A 146 -3.83 5.72 -5.08
N ILE A 147 -3.56 4.72 -5.92
CA ILE A 147 -2.20 4.37 -6.34
C ILE A 147 -1.52 5.57 -7.02
N ALA A 148 -2.20 6.20 -7.97
CA ALA A 148 -1.66 7.37 -8.67
C ALA A 148 -1.34 8.52 -7.69
N ALA A 149 -2.24 8.78 -6.72
CA ALA A 149 -2.04 9.80 -5.69
C ALA A 149 -0.87 9.44 -4.75
N THR A 150 -0.79 8.20 -4.31
CA THR A 150 0.30 7.70 -3.45
C THR A 150 1.66 7.85 -4.13
N LEU A 151 1.77 7.41 -5.37
CA LEU A 151 3.02 7.49 -6.14
C LEU A 151 3.42 8.94 -6.44
N LYS A 152 2.45 9.82 -6.70
CA LYS A 152 2.70 11.26 -6.84
C LYS A 152 3.26 11.86 -5.55
N ARG A 153 2.68 11.54 -4.41
CA ARG A 153 3.16 12.00 -3.10
C ARG A 153 4.54 11.44 -2.78
N LEU A 154 4.79 10.17 -3.10
CA LEU A 154 6.12 9.55 -2.98
C LEU A 154 7.16 10.34 -3.76
N ARG A 155 6.89 10.65 -5.02
CA ARG A 155 7.79 11.44 -5.85
C ARG A 155 8.03 12.84 -5.28
N GLN A 156 6.97 13.51 -4.83
CA GLN A 156 7.09 14.83 -4.21
C GLN A 156 7.88 14.80 -2.91
N THR A 157 7.75 13.73 -2.11
CA THR A 157 8.49 13.56 -0.86
C THR A 157 9.97 13.32 -1.11
N VAL A 158 10.32 12.53 -2.12
CA VAL A 158 11.70 12.15 -2.43
C VAL A 158 12.42 13.23 -3.27
N ASP A 159 11.78 13.69 -4.34
CA ASP A 159 12.39 14.60 -5.31
C ASP A 159 12.18 16.08 -4.95
N GLY A 160 11.29 16.37 -4.02
CA GLY A 160 10.81 17.72 -3.74
C GLY A 160 9.72 18.18 -4.72
N PRO A 161 9.14 19.38 -4.49
CA PRO A 161 8.14 19.92 -5.39
C PRO A 161 8.74 20.13 -6.79
N PRO A 162 7.93 19.99 -7.87
CA PRO A 162 8.42 20.27 -9.21
C PRO A 162 8.90 21.73 -9.28
N ASP A 163 10.06 21.93 -9.93
CA ASP A 163 10.60 23.25 -10.17
C ASP A 163 9.57 24.13 -10.87
N SER A 164 9.24 25.24 -10.25
CA SER A 164 8.29 26.23 -10.78
C SER A 164 8.91 27.06 -11.91
#